data_c2ddbede4ca47ae4b02107d0439bff7d
#
_entry.id   c2ddbede4ca47ae4b02107d0439bff7d
#
_cell.length_a   1.000
_cell.length_b   1.000
_cell.length_c   1.000
_cell.angle_alpha   90.00
_cell.angle_beta   90.00
_cell.angle_gamma   90.00
#
_symmetry.space_group_name_H-M   'P 1'
#
loop_
_entity.id
_entity.type
_entity.pdbx_description
1 polymer ?
#
loop_
_entity_poly.entity_id
_entity_poly.type
_entity_poly.pdbx_seq_one_letter_code
_entity_poly.pdbx_strand_id
1 'polypeptide(L)'
;QVTERVYDSPTGRILLIPQGARLIGSYDSVVAFGQRRALIVWQRIIFPDGRSLRMDNVPATDPAGYAGLADKVDFHTWTLLKGAAVSTLLGIGSNLTFTGESDLVQAIRESTQQNASRAGDQLISRDLRIQPTITIRPGTPVRLVVHHDLILPPRSKEN
;
A
#
# COMPACT_ATOMS: atom_id res chain seq x y z
N GLN A 1 -6.51 18.43 2.81
CA GLN A 1 -6.69 19.86 3.08
C GLN A 1 -5.48 20.40 3.83
N VAL A 2 -5.03 21.62 3.48
CA VAL A 2 -3.93 22.30 4.18
C VAL A 2 -4.45 22.81 5.52
N THR A 3 -3.80 22.40 6.59
CA THR A 3 -4.21 22.71 7.97
C THR A 3 -3.50 23.92 8.54
N GLU A 4 -2.35 24.29 7.99
CA GLU A 4 -1.54 25.41 8.44
C GLU A 4 -1.28 26.39 7.31
N ARG A 5 -1.00 27.64 7.66
CA ARG A 5 -0.59 28.65 6.70
C ARG A 5 0.87 28.44 6.30
N VAL A 6 1.14 28.43 5.00
CA VAL A 6 2.50 28.27 4.49
C VAL A 6 3.02 29.62 4.01
N TYR A 7 4.15 30.03 4.58
CA TYR A 7 4.83 31.31 4.26
C TYR A 7 6.13 31.03 3.49
N ASP A 8 6.66 32.07 2.87
CA ASP A 8 7.94 32.04 2.19
C ASP A 8 9.08 31.74 3.17
N SER A 9 10.01 30.89 2.76
CA SER A 9 11.16 30.50 3.61
C SER A 9 12.15 31.65 3.87
N PRO A 10 12.42 32.57 2.91
CA PRO A 10 13.41 33.63 3.13
C PRO A 10 12.97 34.71 4.12
N THR A 11 11.69 35.13 4.07
CA THR A 11 11.22 36.26 4.90
C THR A 11 10.18 35.86 5.95
N GLY A 12 9.48 34.76 5.75
CA GLY A 12 8.38 34.30 6.59
C GLY A 12 7.17 35.25 6.61
N ARG A 13 7.09 36.20 5.67
CA ARG A 13 6.06 37.26 5.64
C ARG A 13 5.06 37.10 4.53
N ILE A 14 5.44 36.47 3.43
CA ILE A 14 4.58 36.31 2.26
C ILE A 14 3.80 35.00 2.42
N LEU A 15 2.47 35.11 2.54
CA LEU A 15 1.59 33.95 2.60
C LEU A 15 1.52 33.30 1.22
N LEU A 16 2.08 32.12 1.08
CA LEU A 16 2.09 31.35 -0.16
C LEU A 16 0.84 30.48 -0.30
N ILE A 17 0.54 29.70 0.71
CA ILE A 17 -0.61 28.78 0.68
C ILE A 17 -1.45 29.02 1.94
N PRO A 18 -2.71 29.46 1.79
CA PRO A 18 -3.60 29.68 2.91
C PRO A 18 -4.10 28.35 3.49
N GLN A 19 -4.41 28.36 4.76
CA GLN A 19 -5.18 27.32 5.41
C GLN A 19 -6.50 27.09 4.65
N GLY A 20 -6.93 25.84 4.54
CA GLY A 20 -8.15 25.49 3.82
C GLY A 20 -7.95 25.15 2.35
N ALA A 21 -6.77 25.42 1.77
CA ALA A 21 -6.44 24.95 0.42
C ALA A 21 -6.56 23.42 0.33
N ARG A 22 -6.97 22.91 -0.83
CA ARG A 22 -7.18 21.47 -1.07
C ARG A 22 -6.14 20.93 -2.02
N LEU A 23 -5.51 19.80 -1.64
CA LEU A 23 -4.62 19.05 -2.50
C LEU A 23 -5.44 17.99 -3.23
N ILE A 24 -5.24 17.89 -4.53
CA ILE A 24 -5.81 16.87 -5.40
C ILE A 24 -4.67 16.04 -5.94
N GLY A 25 -4.79 14.73 -5.82
CA GLY A 25 -3.76 13.80 -6.28
C GLY A 25 -4.35 12.45 -6.65
N SER A 26 -3.46 11.56 -7.07
CA SER A 26 -3.76 10.16 -7.34
C SER A 26 -2.93 9.26 -6.43
N TYR A 27 -3.41 8.07 -6.23
CA TYR A 27 -2.68 7.04 -5.50
C TYR A 27 -2.49 5.80 -6.38
N ASP A 28 -1.42 5.07 -6.15
CA ASP A 28 -1.22 3.78 -6.78
C ASP A 28 -2.05 2.72 -6.04
N SER A 29 -2.96 2.09 -6.77
CA SER A 29 -3.82 1.02 -6.25
C SER A 29 -3.20 -0.37 -6.38
N VAL A 30 -2.11 -0.51 -7.14
CA VAL A 30 -1.39 -1.77 -7.29
C VAL A 30 -0.41 -1.92 -6.14
N VAL A 31 -0.77 -2.76 -5.18
CA VAL A 31 0.04 -2.99 -3.98
C VAL A 31 0.68 -4.36 -4.10
N ALA A 32 2.00 -4.42 -4.09
CA ALA A 32 2.73 -5.68 -4.08
C ALA A 32 2.70 -6.34 -2.69
N PHE A 33 2.82 -7.67 -2.67
CA PHE A 33 2.94 -8.40 -1.40
C PHE A 33 4.16 -7.89 -0.61
N GLY A 34 3.97 -7.59 0.66
CA GLY A 34 5.00 -6.99 1.52
C GLY A 34 5.05 -5.46 1.51
N GLN A 35 4.37 -4.80 0.58
CA GLN A 35 4.27 -3.35 0.58
C GLN A 35 3.40 -2.88 1.74
N ARG A 36 3.91 -1.89 2.49
CA ARG A 36 3.25 -1.34 3.68
C ARG A 36 2.85 0.12 3.55
N ARG A 37 3.20 0.75 2.44
CA ARG A 37 2.99 2.18 2.23
C ARG A 37 2.25 2.42 0.92
N ALA A 38 1.20 3.24 0.99
CA ALA A 38 0.49 3.72 -0.19
C ALA A 38 1.25 4.92 -0.77
N LEU A 39 1.60 4.84 -2.04
CA LEU A 39 2.21 5.96 -2.76
C LEU A 39 1.11 6.89 -3.24
N ILE A 40 1.21 8.15 -2.86
CA ILE A 40 0.29 9.20 -3.27
C ILE A 40 1.11 10.30 -3.91
N VAL A 41 0.62 10.83 -5.03
CA VAL A 41 1.22 11.97 -5.73
C VAL A 41 0.19 13.09 -5.87
N TRP A 42 0.63 14.30 -5.58
CA TRP A 42 -0.19 15.48 -5.67
C TRP A 42 -0.02 16.15 -7.03
N GLN A 43 -1.12 16.42 -7.68
CA GLN A 43 -1.15 16.94 -9.06
C GLN A 43 -1.71 18.36 -9.14
N ARG A 44 -2.47 18.78 -8.13
CA ARG A 44 -3.09 20.09 -8.13
C ARG A 44 -3.35 20.58 -6.71
N ILE A 45 -3.19 21.87 -6.52
CA ILE A 45 -3.70 22.58 -5.34
C ILE A 45 -4.85 23.50 -5.76
N ILE A 46 -5.94 23.49 -5.01
CA ILE A 46 -7.08 24.39 -5.17
C ILE A 46 -7.10 25.31 -3.96
N PHE A 47 -7.05 26.59 -4.21
CA PHE A 47 -7.10 27.62 -3.18
C PHE A 47 -8.55 27.90 -2.76
N PRO A 48 -8.79 28.47 -1.55
CA PRO A 48 -10.13 28.81 -1.09
C PRO A 48 -10.86 29.83 -1.98
N ASP A 49 -10.13 30.64 -2.71
CA ASP A 49 -10.65 31.64 -3.68
C ASP A 49 -11.03 31.01 -5.04
N GLY A 50 -10.96 29.70 -5.19
CA GLY A 50 -11.30 28.96 -6.41
C GLY A 50 -10.17 28.89 -7.44
N ARG A 51 -9.06 29.60 -7.26
CA ARG A 51 -7.89 29.46 -8.13
C ARG A 51 -7.26 28.07 -7.95
N SER A 52 -6.59 27.59 -8.97
CA SER A 52 -5.87 26.32 -8.88
C SER A 52 -4.47 26.42 -9.49
N LEU A 53 -3.55 25.67 -8.90
CA LEU A 53 -2.19 25.53 -9.37
C LEU A 53 -1.92 24.07 -9.70
N ARG A 54 -1.30 23.81 -10.82
CA ARG A 54 -0.81 22.49 -11.20
C ARG A 54 0.50 22.19 -10.49
N MET A 55 0.65 20.96 -10.08
CA MET A 55 1.88 20.43 -9.48
C MET A 55 2.32 19.19 -10.27
N ASP A 56 3.62 19.02 -10.48
CA ASP A 56 4.17 17.94 -11.29
C ASP A 56 4.41 16.68 -10.41
N ASN A 57 3.31 15.98 -10.09
CA ASN A 57 3.35 14.70 -9.35
C ASN A 57 4.21 14.75 -8.08
N VAL A 58 4.00 15.75 -7.25
CA VAL A 58 4.75 15.93 -6.01
C VAL A 58 4.38 14.81 -5.03
N PRO A 59 5.35 14.05 -4.53
CA PRO A 59 5.07 12.90 -3.66
C PRO A 59 4.55 13.34 -2.30
N ALA A 60 3.60 12.57 -1.78
CA ALA A 60 3.18 12.66 -0.39
C ALA A 60 4.22 12.00 0.51
N THR A 61 4.51 12.62 1.65
CA THR A 61 5.33 12.03 2.69
C THR A 61 4.55 11.97 4.01
N ASP A 62 4.96 11.07 4.87
CA ASP A 62 4.46 11.05 6.25
C ASP A 62 5.08 12.20 7.08
N PRO A 63 4.64 12.41 8.33
CA PRO A 63 5.21 13.42 9.19
C PRO A 63 6.72 13.27 9.47
N ALA A 64 7.26 12.07 9.32
CA ALA A 64 8.69 11.79 9.46
C ALA A 64 9.51 12.06 8.18
N GLY A 65 8.82 12.34 7.05
CA GLY A 65 9.47 12.63 5.76
C GLY A 65 9.65 11.42 4.85
N TYR A 66 9.19 10.23 5.23
CA TYR A 66 9.27 9.07 4.35
C TYR A 66 8.20 9.13 3.26
N ALA A 67 8.57 8.72 2.05
CA ALA A 67 7.67 8.70 0.91
C ALA A 67 6.48 7.74 1.12
N GLY A 68 5.31 8.16 0.69
CA GLY A 68 4.05 7.43 0.85
C GLY A 68 3.51 7.47 2.28
N LEU A 69 2.29 6.99 2.45
CA LEU A 69 1.60 6.93 3.73
C LEU A 69 1.46 5.50 4.21
N ALA A 70 1.68 5.29 5.49
CA ALA A 70 1.42 4.03 6.18
C ALA A 70 0.49 4.29 7.35
N ASP A 71 -0.57 3.50 7.44
CA ASP A 71 -1.47 3.51 8.60
C ASP A 71 -1.78 2.05 8.97
N LYS A 72 -2.88 1.48 8.52
CA LYS A 72 -3.23 0.10 8.77
C LYS A 72 -2.99 -0.75 7.52
N VAL A 73 -2.25 -1.84 7.66
CA VAL A 73 -2.00 -2.81 6.59
C VAL A 73 -2.55 -4.16 7.01
N ASP A 74 -3.44 -4.70 6.21
CA ASP A 74 -3.97 -6.06 6.38
C ASP A 74 -3.33 -6.98 5.34
N PHE A 75 -2.49 -7.89 5.80
CA PHE A 75 -1.82 -8.91 4.97
C PHE A 75 -2.65 -10.17 4.79
N HIS A 76 -3.88 -10.20 5.30
CA HIS A 76 -4.76 -11.37 5.26
C HIS A 76 -4.08 -12.63 5.84
N THR A 77 -3.26 -12.45 6.89
CA THR A 77 -2.44 -13.50 7.51
C THR A 77 -3.26 -14.70 7.96
N TRP A 78 -4.51 -14.49 8.35
CA TRP A 78 -5.41 -15.59 8.70
C TRP A 78 -5.73 -16.51 7.52
N THR A 79 -5.85 -15.95 6.31
CA THR A 79 -6.05 -16.71 5.08
C THR A 79 -4.80 -17.54 4.75
N LEU A 80 -3.62 -16.94 4.88
CA LEU A 80 -2.34 -17.61 4.70
C LEU A 80 -2.16 -18.76 5.71
N LEU A 81 -2.50 -18.53 6.98
CA LEU A 81 -2.39 -19.54 8.03
C LEU A 81 -3.35 -20.71 7.79
N LYS A 82 -4.58 -20.46 7.36
CA LYS A 82 -5.52 -21.52 6.97
C LYS A 82 -4.98 -22.35 5.80
N GLY A 83 -4.45 -21.73 4.77
CA GLY A 83 -3.84 -22.40 3.62
C GLY A 83 -2.69 -23.30 4.05
N ALA A 84 -1.78 -22.83 4.89
CA ALA A 84 -0.68 -23.58 5.44
C ALA A 84 -1.15 -24.78 6.29
N ALA A 85 -2.13 -24.59 7.15
CA ALA A 85 -2.70 -25.66 7.99
C ALA A 85 -3.35 -26.76 7.16
N VAL A 86 -4.13 -26.38 6.13
CA VAL A 86 -4.75 -27.35 5.23
C VAL A 86 -3.70 -28.14 4.45
N SER A 87 -2.66 -27.47 3.95
CA SER A 87 -1.56 -28.13 3.22
C SER A 87 -0.82 -29.12 4.10
N THR A 88 -0.58 -28.78 5.37
CA THR A 88 0.06 -29.66 6.35
C THR A 88 -0.79 -30.90 6.66
N LEU A 89 -2.10 -30.71 6.86
CA LEU A 89 -3.03 -31.80 7.12
C LEU A 89 -3.11 -32.78 5.92
N LEU A 90 -3.16 -32.24 4.70
CA LEU A 90 -3.16 -33.06 3.49
C LEU A 90 -1.83 -33.84 3.33
N GLY A 91 -0.69 -33.21 3.65
CA GLY A 91 0.61 -33.85 3.61
C GLY A 91 0.77 -34.97 4.65
N ILE A 92 0.23 -34.78 5.87
CA ILE A 92 0.26 -35.80 6.93
C ILE A 92 -0.73 -36.91 6.61
N GLY A 93 -1.92 -36.60 6.12
CA GLY A 93 -2.95 -37.60 5.79
C GLY A 93 -2.50 -38.61 4.74
N SER A 94 -1.65 -38.20 3.80
CA SER A 94 -1.09 -39.08 2.78
C SER A 94 -0.06 -40.06 3.33
N ASN A 95 0.52 -39.82 4.51
CA ASN A 95 1.52 -40.66 5.13
C ASN A 95 0.97 -41.67 6.15
N LEU A 96 -0.29 -41.54 6.59
CA LEU A 96 -0.80 -42.31 7.72
C LEU A 96 -1.56 -43.60 7.36
N THR A 97 -1.77 -43.93 6.08
CA THR A 97 -2.80 -44.92 5.76
C THR A 97 -2.35 -46.23 5.17
N PHE A 98 -1.07 -46.50 4.87
CA PHE A 98 -0.72 -47.75 4.23
C PHE A 98 0.59 -48.40 4.77
N THR A 99 0.43 -49.36 5.66
CA THR A 99 1.42 -50.39 5.99
C THR A 99 1.13 -51.61 5.13
N GLY A 100 1.70 -51.70 3.94
CA GLY A 100 1.56 -52.85 3.06
C GLY A 100 2.64 -52.83 1.98
N GLU A 101 3.46 -53.90 1.96
CA GLU A 101 4.54 -54.11 1.01
C GLU A 101 3.99 -54.59 -0.35
N SER A 102 3.66 -53.68 -1.23
CA SER A 102 3.53 -53.98 -2.66
C SER A 102 4.00 -52.79 -3.48
N ASP A 103 4.65 -53.04 -4.62
CA ASP A 103 5.13 -52.00 -5.56
C ASP A 103 4.03 -51.05 -5.98
N LEU A 104 2.79 -51.51 -6.02
CA LEU A 104 1.61 -50.69 -6.34
C LEU A 104 1.33 -49.67 -5.23
N VAL A 105 1.44 -50.05 -3.97
CA VAL A 105 1.25 -49.13 -2.83
C VAL A 105 2.34 -48.08 -2.79
N GLN A 106 3.56 -48.44 -3.14
CA GLN A 106 4.68 -47.53 -3.22
C GLN A 106 4.49 -46.49 -4.36
N ALA A 107 4.07 -46.97 -5.54
CA ALA A 107 3.77 -46.09 -6.68
C ALA A 107 2.59 -45.15 -6.39
N ILE A 108 1.54 -45.61 -5.73
CA ILE A 108 0.42 -44.78 -5.29
C ILE A 108 0.86 -43.74 -4.26
N ARG A 109 1.70 -44.16 -3.31
CA ARG A 109 2.24 -43.23 -2.29
C ARG A 109 3.08 -42.12 -2.92
N GLU A 110 3.96 -42.50 -3.85
CA GLU A 110 4.83 -41.53 -4.55
C GLU A 110 4.03 -40.58 -5.40
N SER A 111 3.03 -41.03 -6.15
CA SER A 111 2.15 -40.18 -6.95
C SER A 111 1.28 -39.25 -6.08
N THR A 112 0.80 -39.76 -4.94
CA THR A 112 -0.01 -38.96 -3.99
C THR A 112 0.84 -37.91 -3.30
N GLN A 113 2.09 -38.24 -2.93
CA GLN A 113 3.02 -37.24 -2.36
C GLN A 113 3.37 -36.13 -3.35
N GLN A 114 3.65 -36.47 -4.61
CA GLN A 114 3.93 -35.48 -5.64
C GLN A 114 2.70 -34.57 -5.93
N ASN A 115 1.50 -35.16 -5.97
CA ASN A 115 0.28 -34.39 -6.18
C ASN A 115 -0.08 -33.52 -4.99
N ALA A 116 0.12 -34.00 -3.76
CA ALA A 116 -0.06 -33.20 -2.54
C ALA A 116 0.92 -32.02 -2.47
N SER A 117 2.19 -32.24 -2.82
CA SER A 117 3.20 -31.19 -2.87
C SER A 117 2.86 -30.12 -3.91
N ARG A 118 2.48 -30.54 -5.12
CA ARG A 118 2.05 -29.61 -6.18
C ARG A 118 0.80 -28.81 -5.80
N ALA A 119 -0.18 -29.45 -5.17
CA ALA A 119 -1.37 -28.78 -4.66
C ALA A 119 -1.00 -27.76 -3.55
N GLY A 120 -0.09 -28.12 -2.65
CA GLY A 120 0.45 -27.22 -1.63
C GLY A 120 1.14 -25.99 -2.24
N ASP A 121 2.03 -26.22 -3.21
CA ASP A 121 2.74 -25.15 -3.91
C ASP A 121 1.79 -24.22 -4.66
N GLN A 122 0.75 -24.76 -5.28
CA GLN A 122 -0.27 -23.96 -5.97
C GLN A 122 -1.10 -23.13 -4.98
N LEU A 123 -1.47 -23.68 -3.83
CA LEU A 123 -2.19 -22.94 -2.79
C LEU A 123 -1.33 -21.80 -2.24
N ILE A 124 -0.09 -22.06 -1.90
CA ILE A 124 0.85 -21.06 -1.40
C ILE A 124 1.08 -19.98 -2.47
N SER A 125 1.31 -20.36 -3.72
CA SER A 125 1.52 -19.43 -4.82
C SER A 125 0.30 -18.55 -5.09
N ARG A 126 -0.91 -19.10 -4.93
CA ARG A 126 -2.16 -18.36 -5.05
C ARG A 126 -2.34 -17.39 -3.88
N ASP A 127 -2.05 -17.82 -2.67
CA ASP A 127 -2.21 -17.00 -1.46
C ASP A 127 -1.19 -15.86 -1.41
N LEU A 128 0.04 -16.07 -1.92
CA LEU A 128 1.02 -15.00 -2.08
C LEU A 128 0.66 -13.95 -3.13
N ARG A 129 -0.30 -14.23 -4.01
CA ARG A 129 -0.86 -13.27 -4.98
C ARG A 129 -1.97 -12.40 -4.39
N ILE A 130 -2.43 -12.68 -3.17
CA ILE A 130 -3.41 -11.85 -2.51
C ILE A 130 -2.72 -10.54 -2.12
N GLN A 131 -3.16 -9.46 -2.74
CA GLN A 131 -2.63 -8.13 -2.46
C GLN A 131 -3.03 -7.68 -1.05
N PRO A 132 -2.11 -7.13 -0.27
CA PRO A 132 -2.45 -6.56 1.02
C PRO A 132 -3.35 -5.34 0.85
N THR A 133 -4.25 -5.13 1.79
CA THR A 133 -5.08 -3.93 1.84
C THR A 133 -4.43 -2.89 2.74
N ILE A 134 -4.11 -1.73 2.15
CA ILE A 134 -3.61 -0.57 2.90
C ILE A 134 -4.77 0.39 3.12
N THR A 135 -5.12 0.62 4.38
CA THR A 135 -6.17 1.56 4.76
C THR A 135 -5.54 2.81 5.35
N ILE A 136 -5.80 3.96 4.74
CA ILE A 136 -5.42 5.27 5.27
C ILE A 136 -6.67 5.91 5.86
N ARG A 137 -6.67 6.15 7.16
CA ARG A 137 -7.82 6.73 7.86
C ARG A 137 -7.93 8.24 7.56
N PRO A 138 -9.15 8.76 7.50
CA PRO A 138 -9.35 10.21 7.42
C PRO A 138 -8.66 10.94 8.58
N GLY A 139 -8.03 12.08 8.29
CA GLY A 139 -7.30 12.85 9.29
C GLY A 139 -5.83 12.44 9.46
N THR A 140 -5.35 11.41 8.76
CA THR A 140 -3.92 11.07 8.76
C THR A 140 -3.09 12.27 8.30
N PRO A 141 -2.12 12.75 9.10
CA PRO A 141 -1.29 13.89 8.74
C PRO A 141 -0.36 13.53 7.59
N VAL A 142 -0.23 14.45 6.67
CA VAL A 142 0.57 14.30 5.45
C VAL A 142 1.43 15.54 5.29
N ARG A 143 2.67 15.36 4.84
CA ARG A 143 3.55 16.44 4.41
C ARG A 143 3.73 16.42 2.90
N LEU A 144 3.96 17.60 2.37
CA LEU A 144 4.28 17.81 0.97
C LEU A 144 5.73 18.29 0.89
N VAL A 145 6.59 17.51 0.25
CA VAL A 145 7.98 17.92 0.00
C VAL A 145 8.09 18.28 -1.47
N VAL A 146 8.22 19.58 -1.73
CA VAL A 146 8.38 20.11 -3.08
C VAL A 146 9.84 19.93 -3.49
N HIS A 147 10.08 19.25 -4.60
CA HIS A 147 11.42 18.93 -5.11
C HIS A 147 11.80 19.74 -6.36
N HIS A 148 10.92 20.65 -6.78
CA HIS A 148 11.14 21.57 -7.89
C HIS A 148 10.44 22.90 -7.62
N ASP A 149 10.82 23.95 -8.34
CA ASP A 149 10.25 25.28 -8.15
C ASP A 149 8.78 25.31 -8.52
N LEU A 150 7.96 25.83 -7.60
CA LEU A 150 6.55 26.12 -7.84
C LEU A 150 6.37 27.64 -7.95
N ILE A 151 5.91 28.10 -9.11
CA ILE A 151 5.57 29.52 -9.30
C ILE A 151 4.16 29.73 -8.74
N LEU A 152 4.09 30.36 -7.58
CA LEU A 152 2.84 30.71 -6.92
C LEU A 152 2.42 32.11 -7.38
N PRO A 153 1.21 32.27 -7.95
CA PRO A 153 0.72 33.60 -8.32
C PRO A 153 0.57 34.48 -7.07
N PRO A 154 0.96 35.75 -7.12
CA PRO A 154 0.84 36.64 -5.99
C PRO A 154 -0.63 36.74 -5.56
N ARG A 155 -0.85 36.72 -4.25
CA ARG A 155 -2.18 36.92 -3.69
C ARG A 155 -2.54 38.39 -3.77
N SER A 156 -3.63 38.73 -4.45
CA SER A 156 -4.19 40.05 -4.32
C SER A 156 -4.58 40.28 -2.86
N LYS A 157 -4.09 41.34 -2.24
CA LYS A 157 -4.53 41.70 -0.90
C LYS A 157 -6.05 41.88 -0.94
N GLU A 158 -6.76 41.04 -0.22
CA GLU A 158 -8.13 41.36 0.17
C GLU A 158 -8.08 42.64 1.02
N ASN A 159 -8.70 43.68 0.51
CA ASN A 159 -9.02 44.88 1.27
C ASN A 159 -10.07 44.56 2.32
#